data_04e7a0146c85afc73b6c61e269290be8
#
_entry.id   04e7a0146c85afc73b6c61e269290be8
#
_cell.length_a   1.000
_cell.length_b   1.000
_cell.length_c   1.000
_cell.angle_alpha   90.00
_cell.angle_beta   90.00
_cell.angle_gamma   90.00
#
_symmetry.space_group_name_H-M   'P 1'
#
loop_
_entity.id
_entity.type
_entity.pdbx_description
1 polymer ?
#
loop_
_entity_poly.entity_id
_entity_poly.type
_entity_poly.pdbx_seq_one_letter_code
_entity_poly.pdbx_strand_id
1 'polypeptide(L)'
;PPPPPFFFHPYAGIRDAQESRGLGDVYKRQALVMLILLLAFFAVSQLKKFENLVFLLVIVVYSAINIYFYIYHGLVFSLSYPLVACFLSMITINLYLFMLERKQKTFIRGAFSQYLSPAVIDMIVKDPDKLKLGGERREMTAFFSDIQGFSTVSESLTPEELVQLLNEYLTSMCEVISSYNGTVDKFEGDAIIAFWGAPLDNPDHARDGCMAALDMQERNIELRKKLREENRPMLYTRMGINSGPIVVGNMGSATKTDYTMMGDNVNLAARLEGANKFYKTYTMIAENTYKLAEDSIDVRYLDVVRVVGKNEPVKIYQLLAKKNQLAGSMQEVLEHYEKGMNCYKNLKFKDAIMNFENALKLEPEDGPCLTYVNRCKMYLDQPPPKDWDGVFNFTEKG
;
A
#
# COMPACT_ATOMS: atom_id res chain seq x y z
N PRO A 1 -24.83 -80.65 68.44
CA PRO A 1 -24.84 -79.28 68.93
C PRO A 1 -25.13 -78.30 67.75
N PRO A 2 -26.05 -77.36 67.94
CA PRO A 2 -26.36 -76.40 66.89
C PRO A 2 -25.21 -75.42 66.78
N PRO A 3 -25.02 -74.79 65.60
CA PRO A 3 -24.02 -73.73 65.37
C PRO A 3 -24.37 -72.48 66.18
N PRO A 4 -23.36 -71.71 66.61
CA PRO A 4 -23.61 -70.44 67.37
C PRO A 4 -24.30 -69.42 66.53
N PRO A 5 -25.11 -68.52 67.15
CA PRO A 5 -25.83 -67.49 66.44
C PRO A 5 -24.88 -66.41 65.88
N PHE A 6 -25.09 -66.01 64.65
CA PHE A 6 -24.44 -64.86 64.02
C PHE A 6 -24.81 -63.59 64.80
N PHE A 7 -23.86 -63.04 65.53
CA PHE A 7 -23.97 -61.65 66.06
C PHE A 7 -23.77 -60.67 64.93
N PHE A 8 -24.89 -60.12 64.43
CA PHE A 8 -24.84 -58.89 63.65
C PHE A 8 -24.36 -57.77 64.55
N HIS A 9 -23.20 -57.22 64.28
CA HIS A 9 -22.75 -55.98 64.88
C HIS A 9 -23.42 -54.80 64.21
N PRO A 10 -24.45 -54.15 64.83
CA PRO A 10 -25.20 -53.04 64.19
C PRO A 10 -24.35 -51.74 64.08
N TYR A 11 -23.14 -51.72 64.62
CA TYR A 11 -22.30 -50.51 64.64
C TYR A 11 -21.34 -50.39 63.41
N ALA A 12 -21.13 -51.41 62.61
CA ALA A 12 -20.25 -51.33 61.44
C ALA A 12 -20.86 -50.40 60.36
N GLY A 13 -22.17 -50.54 60.06
CA GLY A 13 -22.82 -49.72 59.07
C GLY A 13 -23.00 -48.26 59.44
N ILE A 14 -23.04 -47.91 60.72
CA ILE A 14 -23.15 -46.53 61.20
C ILE A 14 -21.84 -45.77 61.05
N ARG A 15 -20.70 -46.46 61.30
CA ARG A 15 -19.36 -45.85 61.10
C ARG A 15 -19.09 -45.58 59.62
N ASP A 16 -19.39 -46.53 58.74
CA ASP A 16 -19.21 -46.34 57.29
C ASP A 16 -20.11 -45.23 56.73
N ALA A 17 -21.36 -45.12 57.28
CA ALA A 17 -22.27 -44.04 56.88
C ALA A 17 -21.87 -42.66 57.42
N GLN A 18 -21.23 -42.61 58.60
CA GLN A 18 -20.70 -41.35 59.17
C GLN A 18 -19.41 -40.93 58.46
N GLU A 19 -18.50 -41.85 58.15
CA GLU A 19 -17.31 -41.57 57.34
C GLU A 19 -17.66 -41.12 55.91
N SER A 20 -18.64 -41.78 55.22
CA SER A 20 -19.08 -41.34 53.89
C SER A 20 -19.81 -40.00 53.91
N ARG A 21 -20.57 -39.65 54.94
CA ARG A 21 -21.15 -38.29 55.11
C ARG A 21 -20.06 -37.25 55.35
N GLY A 22 -19.08 -37.55 56.15
CA GLY A 22 -17.92 -36.66 56.40
C GLY A 22 -17.11 -36.36 55.14
N LEU A 23 -16.85 -37.37 54.31
CA LEU A 23 -16.19 -37.22 53.02
C LEU A 23 -17.05 -36.36 52.04
N GLY A 24 -18.37 -36.61 51.97
CA GLY A 24 -19.25 -35.84 51.08
C GLY A 24 -19.30 -34.35 51.44
N ASP A 25 -19.25 -33.99 52.73
CA ASP A 25 -19.19 -32.59 53.16
C ASP A 25 -17.85 -31.91 52.89
N VAL A 26 -16.75 -32.66 52.95
CA VAL A 26 -15.41 -32.16 52.57
C VAL A 26 -15.38 -31.81 51.08
N TYR A 27 -15.87 -32.68 50.21
CA TYR A 27 -15.95 -32.43 48.76
C TYR A 27 -16.86 -31.25 48.39
N LYS A 28 -18.02 -31.11 49.07
CA LYS A 28 -18.90 -29.94 48.89
C LYS A 28 -18.24 -28.63 49.26
N ARG A 29 -17.51 -28.59 50.35
CA ARG A 29 -16.76 -27.39 50.78
C ARG A 29 -15.60 -27.07 49.82
N GLN A 30 -14.90 -28.07 49.30
CA GLN A 30 -13.86 -27.90 48.27
C GLN A 30 -14.46 -27.37 46.96
N ALA A 31 -15.60 -27.89 46.51
CA ALA A 31 -16.30 -27.42 45.31
C ALA A 31 -16.76 -25.95 45.46
N LEU A 32 -17.27 -25.57 46.65
CA LEU A 32 -17.68 -24.19 46.96
C LEU A 32 -16.51 -23.23 46.90
N VAL A 33 -15.35 -23.59 47.52
CA VAL A 33 -14.16 -22.78 47.50
C VAL A 33 -13.61 -22.62 46.08
N MET A 34 -13.62 -23.68 45.29
CA MET A 34 -13.22 -23.67 43.90
C MET A 34 -14.11 -22.75 43.06
N LEU A 35 -15.42 -22.79 43.25
CA LEU A 35 -16.36 -21.90 42.60
C LEU A 35 -16.13 -20.43 42.94
N ILE A 36 -15.90 -20.13 44.21
CA ILE A 36 -15.60 -18.75 44.68
C ILE A 36 -14.30 -18.25 44.04
N LEU A 37 -13.25 -19.06 44.00
CA LEU A 37 -11.96 -18.70 43.39
C LEU A 37 -12.12 -18.45 41.86
N LEU A 38 -12.90 -19.25 41.18
CA LEU A 38 -13.18 -19.07 39.76
C LEU A 38 -14.00 -17.78 39.48
N LEU A 39 -14.99 -17.47 40.32
CA LEU A 39 -15.77 -16.24 40.20
C LEU A 39 -14.90 -15.00 40.55
N ALA A 40 -14.07 -15.06 41.57
CA ALA A 40 -13.12 -13.99 41.91
C ALA A 40 -12.13 -13.76 40.78
N PHE A 41 -11.59 -14.84 40.19
CA PHE A 41 -10.69 -14.76 39.04
C PHE A 41 -11.37 -14.15 37.82
N PHE A 42 -12.60 -14.55 37.51
CA PHE A 42 -13.37 -13.98 36.41
C PHE A 42 -13.66 -12.48 36.63
N ALA A 43 -14.02 -12.07 37.85
CA ALA A 43 -14.24 -10.66 38.16
C ALA A 43 -12.98 -9.81 38.00
N VAL A 44 -11.85 -10.37 38.29
CA VAL A 44 -10.56 -9.65 38.25
C VAL A 44 -9.93 -9.70 36.84
N SER A 45 -10.23 -10.71 36.03
CA SER A 45 -9.79 -10.77 34.63
C SER A 45 -10.34 -9.59 33.80
N GLN A 46 -11.35 -8.86 34.30
CA GLN A 46 -11.79 -7.60 33.73
C GLN A 46 -10.75 -6.46 33.87
N LEU A 47 -9.76 -6.61 34.76
CA LEU A 47 -8.71 -5.62 35.00
C LEU A 47 -7.45 -5.94 34.15
N LYS A 48 -7.55 -5.80 32.84
CA LYS A 48 -6.55 -6.18 31.81
C LYS A 48 -5.06 -5.90 32.12
N LYS A 49 -4.73 -4.93 32.95
CA LYS A 49 -3.33 -4.55 33.24
C LYS A 49 -2.65 -5.34 34.36
N PHE A 50 -3.44 -6.03 35.23
CA PHE A 50 -2.93 -6.66 36.44
C PHE A 50 -3.24 -8.15 36.58
N GLU A 51 -3.64 -8.76 35.49
CA GLU A 51 -4.16 -10.14 35.41
C GLU A 51 -3.21 -11.16 36.05
N ASN A 52 -1.94 -11.13 35.68
CA ASN A 52 -0.94 -12.03 36.22
C ASN A 52 -0.63 -11.77 37.70
N LEU A 53 -0.67 -10.50 38.11
CA LEU A 53 -0.42 -10.11 39.50
C LEU A 53 -1.53 -10.63 40.44
N VAL A 54 -2.76 -10.56 39.97
CA VAL A 54 -3.93 -11.03 40.73
C VAL A 54 -3.97 -12.55 40.79
N PHE A 55 -3.61 -13.24 39.72
CA PHE A 55 -3.44 -14.68 39.76
C PHE A 55 -2.42 -15.11 40.86
N LEU A 56 -1.27 -14.44 40.90
CA LEU A 56 -0.26 -14.68 41.94
C LEU A 56 -0.82 -14.40 43.35
N LEU A 57 -1.55 -13.30 43.53
CA LEU A 57 -2.17 -12.93 44.77
C LEU A 57 -3.18 -13.99 45.26
N VAL A 58 -4.04 -14.50 44.36
CA VAL A 58 -5.01 -15.56 44.67
C VAL A 58 -4.32 -16.82 45.14
N ILE A 59 -3.22 -17.24 44.49
CA ILE A 59 -2.42 -18.41 44.92
C ILE A 59 -1.84 -18.20 46.30
N VAL A 60 -1.25 -17.03 46.58
CA VAL A 60 -0.62 -16.71 47.87
C VAL A 60 -1.67 -16.70 48.98
N VAL A 61 -2.81 -16.01 48.77
CA VAL A 61 -3.90 -15.93 49.77
C VAL A 61 -4.49 -17.34 50.05
N TYR A 62 -4.76 -18.12 49.00
CA TYR A 62 -5.27 -19.49 49.18
C TYR A 62 -4.28 -20.38 49.92
N SER A 63 -2.99 -20.29 49.63
CA SER A 63 -1.94 -21.03 50.37
C SER A 63 -1.84 -20.62 51.83
N ALA A 64 -1.92 -19.31 52.12
CA ALA A 64 -1.91 -18.79 53.47
C ALA A 64 -3.14 -19.26 54.30
N ILE A 65 -4.32 -19.28 53.70
CA ILE A 65 -5.56 -19.79 54.32
C ILE A 65 -5.42 -21.30 54.62
N ASN A 66 -4.85 -22.08 53.70
CA ASN A 66 -4.59 -23.52 53.92
C ASN A 66 -3.65 -23.77 55.13
N ILE A 67 -2.53 -23.01 55.21
CA ILE A 67 -1.58 -23.10 56.28
C ILE A 67 -2.23 -22.73 57.63
N TYR A 68 -3.04 -21.67 57.67
CA TYR A 68 -3.78 -21.26 58.85
C TYR A 68 -4.71 -22.35 59.35
N PHE A 69 -5.55 -22.95 58.53
CA PHE A 69 -6.46 -24.03 58.92
C PHE A 69 -5.73 -25.30 59.32
N TYR A 70 -4.60 -25.61 58.74
CA TYR A 70 -3.75 -26.72 59.15
C TYR A 70 -3.21 -26.55 60.58
N ILE A 71 -2.67 -25.37 60.87
CA ILE A 71 -2.03 -25.08 62.19
C ILE A 71 -3.08 -25.02 63.30
N TYR A 72 -4.21 -24.34 63.08
CA TYR A 72 -5.15 -24.05 64.18
C TYR A 72 -6.30 -25.04 64.30
N HIS A 73 -6.62 -25.75 63.24
CA HIS A 73 -7.80 -26.66 63.20
C HIS A 73 -7.46 -28.09 62.75
N GLY A 74 -6.23 -28.41 62.43
CA GLY A 74 -5.81 -29.73 61.98
C GLY A 74 -6.47 -30.16 60.65
N LEU A 75 -7.05 -29.20 59.88
CA LEU A 75 -7.76 -29.45 58.64
C LEU A 75 -6.81 -29.29 57.47
N VAL A 76 -6.72 -30.31 56.61
CA VAL A 76 -5.94 -30.27 55.36
C VAL A 76 -6.88 -30.14 54.19
N PHE A 77 -6.76 -29.06 53.42
CA PHE A 77 -7.49 -28.92 52.15
C PHE A 77 -6.57 -29.29 50.97
N SER A 78 -7.11 -29.95 49.96
CA SER A 78 -6.35 -30.27 48.77
C SER A 78 -5.85 -28.98 48.08
N LEU A 79 -4.56 -28.85 47.92
CA LEU A 79 -3.93 -27.67 47.24
C LEU A 79 -3.89 -27.87 45.71
N SER A 80 -3.78 -29.12 45.27
CA SER A 80 -3.53 -29.45 43.86
C SER A 80 -4.68 -29.11 42.91
N TYR A 81 -5.92 -29.47 43.24
CA TYR A 81 -7.07 -29.23 42.34
C TYR A 81 -7.38 -27.75 42.11
N PRO A 82 -7.44 -26.87 43.10
CA PRO A 82 -7.65 -25.44 42.90
C PRO A 82 -6.52 -24.79 42.10
N LEU A 83 -5.25 -25.19 42.34
CA LEU A 83 -4.12 -24.65 41.58
C LEU A 83 -4.16 -25.02 40.10
N VAL A 84 -4.45 -26.28 39.81
CA VAL A 84 -4.62 -26.76 38.42
C VAL A 84 -5.79 -26.02 37.71
N ALA A 85 -6.92 -25.88 38.41
CA ALA A 85 -8.09 -25.18 37.87
C ALA A 85 -7.78 -23.70 37.58
N CYS A 86 -7.11 -23.00 38.51
CA CYS A 86 -6.67 -21.62 38.31
C CYS A 86 -5.70 -21.50 37.14
N PHE A 87 -4.73 -22.40 37.00
CA PHE A 87 -3.76 -22.38 35.93
C PHE A 87 -4.41 -22.60 34.56
N LEU A 88 -5.31 -23.59 34.45
CA LEU A 88 -6.09 -23.83 33.23
C LEU A 88 -6.97 -22.63 32.86
N SER A 89 -7.61 -22.01 33.84
CA SER A 89 -8.44 -20.82 33.63
C SER A 89 -7.58 -19.65 33.12
N MET A 90 -6.38 -19.44 33.68
CA MET A 90 -5.45 -18.42 33.20
C MET A 90 -5.05 -18.64 31.74
N ILE A 91 -4.66 -19.88 31.38
CA ILE A 91 -4.33 -20.21 30.00
C ILE A 91 -5.49 -19.94 29.08
N THR A 92 -6.69 -20.37 29.45
CA THR A 92 -7.90 -20.22 28.62
C THR A 92 -8.24 -18.74 28.40
N ILE A 93 -8.16 -17.92 29.44
CA ILE A 93 -8.46 -16.48 29.33
C ILE A 93 -7.38 -15.76 28.49
N ASN A 94 -6.09 -16.03 28.73
CA ASN A 94 -5.02 -15.46 27.92
C ASN A 94 -5.15 -15.83 26.45
N LEU A 95 -5.48 -17.09 26.14
CA LEU A 95 -5.72 -17.56 24.79
C LEU A 95 -6.93 -16.85 24.16
N TYR A 96 -8.03 -16.72 24.90
CA TYR A 96 -9.22 -16.00 24.45
C TYR A 96 -8.94 -14.53 24.16
N LEU A 97 -8.27 -13.82 25.04
CA LEU A 97 -7.88 -12.41 24.86
C LEU A 97 -6.93 -12.22 23.68
N PHE A 98 -5.96 -13.11 23.53
CA PHE A 98 -5.07 -13.13 22.37
C PHE A 98 -5.82 -13.33 21.04
N MET A 99 -6.80 -14.26 21.03
CA MET A 99 -7.66 -14.48 19.85
C MET A 99 -8.54 -13.26 19.55
N LEU A 100 -9.07 -12.61 20.59
CA LEU A 100 -9.90 -11.41 20.46
C LEU A 100 -9.07 -10.24 19.89
N GLU A 101 -7.86 -10.02 20.41
CA GLU A 101 -6.94 -9.00 19.91
C GLU A 101 -6.55 -9.24 18.44
N ARG A 102 -6.24 -10.49 18.09
CA ARG A 102 -5.99 -10.86 16.68
C ARG A 102 -7.19 -10.58 15.79
N LYS A 103 -8.41 -10.93 16.22
CA LYS A 103 -9.63 -10.65 15.46
C LYS A 103 -9.84 -9.15 15.26
N GLN A 104 -9.64 -8.33 16.29
CA GLN A 104 -9.74 -6.87 16.17
C GLN A 104 -8.72 -6.30 15.19
N LYS A 105 -7.44 -6.71 15.28
CA LYS A 105 -6.40 -6.28 14.33
C LYS A 105 -6.72 -6.68 12.90
N THR A 106 -7.20 -7.91 12.68
CA THR A 106 -7.60 -8.41 11.36
C THR A 106 -8.81 -7.65 10.82
N PHE A 107 -9.80 -7.37 11.68
CA PHE A 107 -10.99 -6.59 11.31
C PHE A 107 -10.62 -5.15 10.90
N ILE A 108 -9.78 -4.47 11.69
CA ILE A 108 -9.30 -3.12 11.38
C ILE A 108 -8.53 -3.13 10.03
N ARG A 109 -7.59 -4.07 9.85
CA ARG A 109 -6.89 -4.22 8.57
C ARG A 109 -7.86 -4.42 7.41
N GLY A 110 -8.82 -5.33 7.52
CA GLY A 110 -9.80 -5.61 6.47
C GLY A 110 -10.71 -4.43 6.16
N ALA A 111 -11.14 -3.68 7.17
CA ALA A 111 -12.01 -2.51 6.98
C ALA A 111 -11.27 -1.34 6.30
N PHE A 112 -9.99 -1.13 6.61
CA PHE A 112 -9.21 -0.03 6.05
C PHE A 112 -8.43 -0.38 4.79
N SER A 113 -8.26 -1.68 4.46
CA SER A 113 -7.51 -2.12 3.26
C SER A 113 -8.13 -1.67 1.93
N GLN A 114 -9.40 -1.27 1.94
CA GLN A 114 -10.05 -0.70 0.76
C GLN A 114 -9.82 0.81 0.60
N TYR A 115 -9.34 1.49 1.65
CA TYR A 115 -9.15 2.95 1.67
C TYR A 115 -7.68 3.37 1.79
N LEU A 116 -6.84 2.49 2.32
CA LEU A 116 -5.42 2.76 2.55
C LEU A 116 -4.58 1.60 2.01
N SER A 117 -3.41 1.92 1.47
CA SER A 117 -2.50 0.86 1.04
C SER A 117 -2.06 -0.04 2.21
N PRO A 118 -1.80 -1.34 1.99
CA PRO A 118 -1.38 -2.25 3.05
C PRO A 118 -0.15 -1.74 3.82
N ALA A 119 0.79 -1.08 3.15
CA ALA A 119 1.98 -0.52 3.76
C ALA A 119 1.66 0.62 4.75
N VAL A 120 0.69 1.48 4.42
CA VAL A 120 0.22 2.56 5.32
C VAL A 120 -0.51 1.97 6.52
N ILE A 121 -1.35 0.96 6.32
CA ILE A 121 -2.04 0.28 7.43
C ILE A 121 -1.04 -0.36 8.39
N ASP A 122 -0.02 -1.05 7.87
CA ASP A 122 1.00 -1.70 8.69
C ASP A 122 1.85 -0.68 9.47
N MET A 123 2.14 0.48 8.88
CA MET A 123 2.79 1.58 9.56
C MET A 123 1.94 2.09 10.74
N ILE A 124 0.65 2.34 10.53
CA ILE A 124 -0.29 2.83 11.54
C ILE A 124 -0.47 1.81 12.68
N VAL A 125 -0.60 0.53 12.35
CA VAL A 125 -0.77 -0.55 13.34
C VAL A 125 0.48 -0.73 14.20
N LYS A 126 1.68 -0.52 13.62
CA LYS A 126 2.96 -0.61 14.36
C LYS A 126 3.21 0.62 15.25
N ASP A 127 2.83 1.79 14.78
CA ASP A 127 3.08 3.06 15.44
C ASP A 127 1.88 4.01 15.26
N PRO A 128 0.87 3.94 16.15
CA PRO A 128 -0.32 4.81 16.10
C PRO A 128 0.00 6.31 16.22
N ASP A 129 1.15 6.69 16.77
CA ASP A 129 1.58 8.09 16.87
C ASP A 129 1.88 8.70 15.50
N LYS A 130 2.14 7.89 14.49
CA LYS A 130 2.28 8.32 13.09
C LYS A 130 0.99 8.77 12.42
N LEU A 131 -0.17 8.63 13.09
CA LEU A 131 -1.44 9.22 12.65
C LEU A 131 -1.53 10.73 12.88
N LYS A 132 -0.59 11.33 13.59
CA LYS A 132 -0.59 12.79 13.84
C LYS A 132 -0.39 13.53 12.52
N LEU A 133 -1.04 14.71 12.41
CA LEU A 133 -0.80 15.63 11.31
C LEU A 133 0.68 15.99 11.23
N GLY A 134 1.23 15.93 10.04
CA GLY A 134 2.62 16.25 9.75
C GLY A 134 3.17 15.44 8.59
N GLY A 135 4.31 15.82 8.10
CA GLY A 135 5.00 15.12 7.03
C GLY A 135 6.50 15.14 7.24
N GLU A 136 7.18 14.21 6.62
CA GLU A 136 8.63 14.13 6.55
C GLU A 136 9.12 14.33 5.11
N ARG A 137 10.29 14.91 4.96
CA ARG A 137 10.94 15.07 3.65
C ARG A 137 11.73 13.81 3.33
N ARG A 138 11.44 13.20 2.16
CA ARG A 138 12.12 12.00 1.67
C ARG A 138 12.50 12.15 0.21
N GLU A 139 13.51 11.41 -0.22
CA GLU A 139 13.78 11.15 -1.64
C GLU A 139 12.78 10.11 -2.13
N MET A 140 11.94 10.48 -3.09
CA MET A 140 10.80 9.69 -3.53
C MET A 140 10.55 9.88 -5.02
N THR A 141 9.69 9.00 -5.57
CA THR A 141 9.17 9.14 -6.94
C THR A 141 7.66 9.36 -6.88
N ALA A 142 7.22 10.46 -7.48
CA ALA A 142 5.82 10.78 -7.72
C ALA A 142 5.39 10.31 -9.11
N PHE A 143 4.16 9.79 -9.20
CA PHE A 143 3.54 9.27 -10.41
C PHE A 143 2.13 9.80 -10.55
N PHE A 144 1.80 10.24 -11.75
CA PHE A 144 0.46 10.64 -12.17
C PHE A 144 0.10 9.94 -13.47
N SER A 145 -1.13 9.46 -13.56
CA SER A 145 -1.66 8.95 -14.83
C SER A 145 -3.07 9.46 -15.05
N ASP A 146 -3.45 9.57 -16.32
CA ASP A 146 -4.77 10.03 -16.76
C ASP A 146 -5.16 9.30 -18.07
N ILE A 147 -6.45 9.06 -18.29
CA ILE A 147 -6.94 8.42 -19.51
C ILE A 147 -7.18 9.49 -20.57
N GLN A 148 -6.53 9.33 -21.72
CA GLN A 148 -6.67 10.25 -22.82
C GLN A 148 -8.12 10.30 -23.33
N GLY A 149 -8.73 11.49 -23.30
CA GLY A 149 -10.08 11.70 -23.81
C GLY A 149 -11.18 11.04 -23.00
N PHE A 150 -10.96 10.82 -21.70
CA PHE A 150 -11.91 10.15 -20.80
C PHE A 150 -13.30 10.81 -20.81
N SER A 151 -13.39 12.14 -20.90
CA SER A 151 -14.68 12.85 -21.00
C SER A 151 -15.54 12.33 -22.16
N THR A 152 -14.92 12.13 -23.35
CA THR A 152 -15.62 11.57 -24.52
C THR A 152 -16.02 10.11 -24.29
N VAL A 153 -15.17 9.31 -23.65
CA VAL A 153 -15.47 7.93 -23.29
C VAL A 153 -16.66 7.88 -22.32
N SER A 154 -16.65 8.73 -21.29
CA SER A 154 -17.70 8.78 -20.27
C SER A 154 -19.07 9.20 -20.85
N GLU A 155 -19.09 10.10 -21.82
CA GLU A 155 -20.33 10.52 -22.51
C GLU A 155 -20.93 9.42 -23.40
N SER A 156 -20.13 8.45 -23.82
CA SER A 156 -20.57 7.35 -24.71
C SER A 156 -21.14 6.13 -23.96
N LEU A 157 -21.06 6.10 -22.64
CA LEU A 157 -21.45 4.95 -21.80
C LEU A 157 -22.57 5.32 -20.82
N THR A 158 -23.33 4.31 -20.40
CA THR A 158 -24.21 4.46 -19.23
C THR A 158 -23.37 4.60 -17.95
N PRO A 159 -23.90 5.19 -16.87
CA PRO A 159 -23.17 5.30 -15.61
C PRO A 159 -22.67 3.95 -15.06
N GLU A 160 -23.46 2.90 -15.21
CA GLU A 160 -23.11 1.54 -14.77
C GLU A 160 -21.97 0.94 -15.58
N GLU A 161 -22.01 1.08 -16.92
CA GLU A 161 -20.94 0.63 -17.82
C GLU A 161 -19.65 1.40 -17.58
N LEU A 162 -19.75 2.71 -17.34
CA LEU A 162 -18.60 3.56 -17.01
C LEU A 162 -17.92 3.10 -15.73
N VAL A 163 -18.69 2.87 -14.66
CA VAL A 163 -18.16 2.39 -13.36
C VAL A 163 -17.51 1.02 -13.51
N GLN A 164 -18.12 0.12 -14.29
CA GLN A 164 -17.54 -1.21 -14.54
C GLN A 164 -16.22 -1.11 -15.30
N LEU A 165 -16.16 -0.30 -16.38
CA LEU A 165 -14.95 -0.08 -17.18
C LEU A 165 -13.83 0.53 -16.33
N LEU A 166 -14.16 1.55 -15.55
CA LEU A 166 -13.20 2.25 -14.69
C LEU A 166 -12.66 1.33 -13.59
N ASN A 167 -13.51 0.57 -12.92
CA ASN A 167 -13.08 -0.38 -11.89
C ASN A 167 -12.18 -1.48 -12.45
N GLU A 168 -12.46 -1.99 -13.66
CA GLU A 168 -11.61 -2.97 -14.34
C GLU A 168 -10.22 -2.39 -14.63
N TYR A 169 -10.18 -1.17 -15.18
CA TYR A 169 -8.94 -0.45 -15.45
C TYR A 169 -8.15 -0.15 -14.16
N LEU A 170 -8.77 0.49 -13.18
CA LEU A 170 -8.11 0.87 -11.92
C LEU A 170 -7.56 -0.36 -11.18
N THR A 171 -8.32 -1.46 -11.12
CA THR A 171 -7.87 -2.70 -10.49
C THR A 171 -6.61 -3.22 -11.17
N SER A 172 -6.63 -3.32 -12.50
CA SER A 172 -5.51 -3.81 -13.29
C SER A 172 -4.25 -2.96 -13.11
N MET A 173 -4.39 -1.63 -13.06
CA MET A 173 -3.26 -0.71 -12.87
C MET A 173 -2.72 -0.74 -11.44
N CYS A 174 -3.59 -0.82 -10.42
CA CYS A 174 -3.20 -0.90 -9.02
C CYS A 174 -2.46 -2.19 -8.68
N GLU A 175 -2.81 -3.31 -9.31
CA GLU A 175 -2.07 -4.58 -9.17
C GLU A 175 -0.61 -4.41 -9.61
N VAL A 176 -0.37 -3.73 -10.74
CA VAL A 176 0.99 -3.46 -11.22
C VAL A 176 1.74 -2.52 -10.26
N ILE A 177 1.13 -1.40 -9.85
CA ILE A 177 1.75 -0.46 -8.90
C ILE A 177 2.17 -1.21 -7.63
N SER A 178 1.29 -2.04 -7.07
CA SER A 178 1.53 -2.80 -5.85
C SER A 178 2.64 -3.85 -6.02
N SER A 179 2.75 -4.48 -7.20
CA SER A 179 3.78 -5.48 -7.49
C SER A 179 5.21 -4.89 -7.48
N TYR A 180 5.33 -3.59 -7.71
CA TYR A 180 6.57 -2.82 -7.63
C TYR A 180 6.72 -2.02 -6.32
N ASN A 181 6.03 -2.41 -5.25
CA ASN A 181 6.06 -1.74 -3.93
C ASN A 181 5.59 -0.27 -3.98
N GLY A 182 4.79 0.11 -4.96
CA GLY A 182 4.18 1.42 -5.05
C GLY A 182 3.02 1.59 -4.06
N THR A 183 2.83 2.80 -3.61
CA THR A 183 1.69 3.20 -2.79
C THR A 183 0.75 4.03 -3.63
N VAL A 184 -0.48 3.56 -3.82
CA VAL A 184 -1.54 4.37 -4.40
C VAL A 184 -2.00 5.39 -3.36
N ASP A 185 -1.92 6.67 -3.68
CA ASP A 185 -2.39 7.77 -2.85
C ASP A 185 -3.92 7.90 -2.96
N LYS A 186 -4.39 8.19 -4.16
CA LYS A 186 -5.82 8.39 -4.43
C LYS A 186 -6.14 8.26 -5.93
N PHE A 187 -7.43 8.25 -6.19
CA PHE A 187 -7.97 8.42 -7.54
C PHE A 187 -8.62 9.80 -7.66
N GLU A 188 -8.39 10.48 -8.77
CA GLU A 188 -9.09 11.72 -9.12
C GLU A 188 -9.84 11.50 -10.45
N GLY A 189 -11.08 10.99 -10.35
CA GLY A 189 -11.81 10.50 -11.51
C GLY A 189 -11.15 9.23 -12.10
N ASP A 190 -10.62 9.34 -13.30
CA ASP A 190 -9.87 8.30 -14.01
C ASP A 190 -8.35 8.36 -13.75
N ALA A 191 -7.89 9.43 -13.12
CA ALA A 191 -6.49 9.61 -12.80
C ALA A 191 -6.07 8.76 -11.59
N ILE A 192 -4.86 8.18 -11.68
CA ILE A 192 -4.21 7.47 -10.58
C ILE A 192 -3.03 8.31 -10.11
N ILE A 193 -3.00 8.60 -8.81
CA ILE A 193 -1.88 9.24 -8.14
C ILE A 193 -1.21 8.19 -7.26
N ALA A 194 0.09 8.00 -7.45
CA ALA A 194 0.86 7.00 -6.72
C ALA A 194 2.29 7.48 -6.44
N PHE A 195 2.99 6.81 -5.55
CA PHE A 195 4.38 7.13 -5.23
C PHE A 195 5.17 5.90 -4.76
N TRP A 196 6.51 6.00 -4.82
CA TRP A 196 7.48 5.03 -4.32
C TRP A 196 8.45 5.73 -3.37
N GLY A 197 8.92 5.03 -2.32
CA GLY A 197 9.83 5.55 -1.31
C GLY A 197 9.17 5.90 0.03
N ALA A 198 7.84 5.67 0.16
CA ALA A 198 7.08 5.79 1.40
C ALA A 198 5.86 4.86 1.38
N PRO A 199 5.30 4.49 2.53
CA PRO A 199 5.78 4.74 3.89
C PRO A 199 7.05 3.94 4.23
N LEU A 200 7.35 2.90 3.44
CA LEU A 200 8.58 2.10 3.57
C LEU A 200 9.68 2.73 2.73
N ASP A 201 10.90 2.72 3.25
CA ASP A 201 12.07 3.16 2.50
C ASP A 201 12.28 2.22 1.31
N ASN A 202 12.48 2.80 0.14
CA ASN A 202 12.80 2.10 -1.09
C ASN A 202 13.92 2.85 -1.84
N PRO A 203 15.17 2.40 -1.76
CA PRO A 203 16.28 3.04 -2.45
C PRO A 203 16.14 2.97 -3.98
N ASP A 204 15.39 2.00 -4.49
CA ASP A 204 15.14 1.79 -5.91
C ASP A 204 13.83 2.47 -6.39
N HIS A 205 13.30 3.43 -5.64
CA HIS A 205 12.00 4.06 -5.89
C HIS A 205 11.83 4.57 -7.34
N ALA A 206 12.86 5.13 -7.95
CA ALA A 206 12.82 5.65 -9.32
C ALA A 206 12.76 4.52 -10.36
N ARG A 207 13.56 3.48 -10.17
CA ARG A 207 13.57 2.27 -11.01
C ARG A 207 12.20 1.59 -10.95
N ASP A 208 11.71 1.33 -9.73
CA ASP A 208 10.45 0.62 -9.51
C ASP A 208 9.27 1.40 -10.10
N GLY A 209 9.25 2.73 -9.99
CA GLY A 209 8.25 3.59 -10.62
C GLY A 209 8.29 3.52 -12.15
N CYS A 210 9.48 3.52 -12.76
CA CYS A 210 9.64 3.36 -14.20
C CYS A 210 9.22 1.96 -14.70
N MET A 211 9.63 0.91 -13.98
CA MET A 211 9.24 -0.46 -14.31
C MET A 211 7.72 -0.66 -14.21
N ALA A 212 7.10 -0.14 -13.15
CA ALA A 212 5.65 -0.16 -12.99
C ALA A 212 4.96 0.53 -14.18
N ALA A 213 5.43 1.70 -14.60
CA ALA A 213 4.85 2.43 -15.73
C ALA A 213 4.96 1.67 -17.06
N LEU A 214 6.08 0.98 -17.30
CA LEU A 214 6.25 0.13 -18.48
C LEU A 214 5.27 -1.05 -18.46
N ASP A 215 5.17 -1.77 -17.35
CA ASP A 215 4.27 -2.90 -17.22
C ASP A 215 2.79 -2.46 -17.23
N MET A 216 2.48 -1.27 -16.69
CA MET A 216 1.15 -0.67 -16.83
C MET A 216 0.79 -0.40 -18.30
N GLN A 217 1.73 0.10 -19.13
CA GLN A 217 1.49 0.27 -20.57
C GLN A 217 1.29 -1.07 -21.27
N GLU A 218 2.07 -2.09 -20.93
CA GLU A 218 1.90 -3.44 -21.46
C GLU A 218 0.54 -4.02 -21.08
N ARG A 219 0.17 -3.95 -19.81
CA ARG A 219 -1.15 -4.37 -19.31
C ARG A 219 -2.29 -3.60 -19.99
N ASN A 220 -2.07 -2.33 -20.27
CA ASN A 220 -3.06 -1.50 -20.98
C ASN A 220 -3.22 -1.91 -22.46
N ILE A 221 -2.15 -2.41 -23.11
CA ILE A 221 -2.23 -3.02 -24.45
C ILE A 221 -3.11 -4.28 -24.41
N GLU A 222 -2.91 -5.14 -23.41
CA GLU A 222 -3.74 -6.35 -23.23
C GLU A 222 -5.21 -5.99 -22.99
N LEU A 223 -5.46 -5.02 -22.10
CA LEU A 223 -6.81 -4.53 -21.81
C LEU A 223 -7.49 -3.99 -23.07
N ARG A 224 -6.79 -3.21 -23.91
CA ARG A 224 -7.33 -2.69 -25.17
C ARG A 224 -7.69 -3.81 -26.15
N LYS A 225 -6.92 -4.90 -26.22
CA LYS A 225 -7.28 -6.06 -27.06
C LYS A 225 -8.61 -6.66 -26.60
N LYS A 226 -8.78 -6.90 -25.29
CA LYS A 226 -10.03 -7.39 -24.71
C LYS A 226 -11.20 -6.45 -24.98
N LEU A 227 -11.03 -5.15 -24.69
CA LEU A 227 -12.08 -4.14 -24.90
C LEU A 227 -12.53 -4.06 -26.37
N ARG A 228 -11.58 -4.22 -27.32
CA ARG A 228 -11.88 -4.27 -28.76
C ARG A 228 -12.72 -5.48 -29.12
N GLU A 229 -12.41 -6.66 -28.58
CA GLU A 229 -13.19 -7.88 -28.80
C GLU A 229 -14.62 -7.77 -28.23
N GLU A 230 -14.76 -7.04 -27.14
CA GLU A 230 -16.05 -6.77 -26.48
C GLU A 230 -16.82 -5.57 -27.08
N ASN A 231 -16.29 -4.91 -28.12
CA ASN A 231 -16.81 -3.65 -28.69
C ASN A 231 -17.00 -2.52 -27.66
N ARG A 232 -16.10 -2.43 -26.68
CA ARG A 232 -16.06 -1.40 -25.65
C ARG A 232 -15.02 -0.34 -25.99
N PRO A 233 -15.14 0.90 -25.46
CA PRO A 233 -14.16 1.96 -25.68
C PRO A 233 -12.74 1.57 -25.25
N MET A 234 -11.76 1.85 -26.12
CA MET A 234 -10.35 1.60 -25.82
C MET A 234 -9.77 2.73 -24.97
N LEU A 235 -9.01 2.37 -23.93
CA LEU A 235 -8.39 3.30 -23.01
C LEU A 235 -6.89 3.47 -23.35
N TYR A 236 -6.46 4.71 -23.49
CA TYR A 236 -5.06 5.09 -23.67
C TYR A 236 -4.63 5.93 -22.48
N THR A 237 -3.60 5.52 -21.76
CA THR A 237 -3.18 6.17 -20.51
C THR A 237 -1.90 6.93 -20.71
N ARG A 238 -1.90 8.21 -20.32
CA ARG A 238 -0.69 9.03 -20.21
C ARG A 238 -0.16 8.96 -18.78
N MET A 239 1.16 8.99 -18.63
CA MET A 239 1.85 8.85 -17.36
C MET A 239 2.97 9.87 -17.25
N GLY A 240 3.09 10.51 -16.09
CA GLY A 240 4.16 11.44 -15.76
C GLY A 240 4.87 11.03 -14.47
N ILE A 241 6.20 10.96 -14.49
CA ILE A 241 7.01 10.47 -13.38
C ILE A 241 8.13 11.47 -13.07
N ASN A 242 8.27 11.81 -11.80
CA ASN A 242 9.39 12.63 -11.35
C ASN A 242 9.89 12.19 -9.98
N SER A 243 11.21 12.19 -9.81
CA SER A 243 11.89 11.81 -8.57
C SER A 243 12.60 13.01 -7.96
N GLY A 244 12.68 13.03 -6.63
CA GLY A 244 13.38 14.05 -5.87
C GLY A 244 12.86 14.20 -4.46
N PRO A 245 13.30 15.26 -3.74
CA PRO A 245 12.84 15.52 -2.39
C PRO A 245 11.34 15.94 -2.38
N ILE A 246 10.54 15.17 -1.67
CA ILE A 246 9.08 15.30 -1.53
C ILE A 246 8.73 15.24 -0.05
N VAL A 247 7.72 15.98 0.38
CA VAL A 247 7.14 15.85 1.71
C VAL A 247 5.98 14.87 1.65
N VAL A 248 6.03 13.82 2.49
CA VAL A 248 4.99 12.78 2.58
C VAL A 248 4.54 12.62 4.02
N GLY A 249 3.25 12.43 4.24
CA GLY A 249 2.67 12.24 5.57
C GLY A 249 1.17 12.49 5.62
N ASN A 250 0.63 12.55 6.83
CA ASN A 250 -0.78 12.81 7.06
C ASN A 250 -1.06 14.32 6.92
N MET A 251 -1.74 14.68 5.87
CA MET A 251 -2.08 16.07 5.55
C MET A 251 -3.59 16.25 5.49
N GLY A 252 -4.07 17.40 5.92
CA GLY A 252 -5.50 17.73 5.92
C GLY A 252 -5.93 18.50 7.15
N SER A 253 -7.16 18.27 7.60
CA SER A 253 -7.76 18.92 8.77
C SER A 253 -7.68 18.01 10.01
N ALA A 254 -8.06 18.55 11.17
CA ALA A 254 -8.17 17.75 12.40
C ALA A 254 -9.20 16.60 12.32
N THR A 255 -10.14 16.66 11.36
CA THR A 255 -11.23 15.68 11.21
C THR A 255 -11.10 14.80 9.98
N LYS A 256 -10.29 15.20 8.99
CA LYS A 256 -10.06 14.43 7.75
C LYS A 256 -8.62 14.60 7.31
N THR A 257 -7.90 13.49 7.26
CA THR A 257 -6.49 13.42 6.85
C THR A 257 -6.31 12.37 5.77
N ASP A 258 -5.44 12.67 4.82
CA ASP A 258 -4.98 11.73 3.80
C ASP A 258 -3.46 11.54 3.98
N TYR A 259 -2.99 10.32 3.86
CA TYR A 259 -1.55 10.04 3.75
C TYR A 259 -1.13 10.30 2.32
N THR A 260 -0.54 11.44 2.06
CA THR A 260 -0.31 11.95 0.71
C THR A 260 1.05 12.63 0.59
N MET A 261 1.42 13.00 -0.63
CA MET A 261 2.68 13.67 -0.97
C MET A 261 2.44 15.11 -1.42
N MET A 262 3.39 16.00 -1.09
CA MET A 262 3.36 17.41 -1.50
C MET A 262 4.75 17.91 -1.88
N GLY A 263 4.78 18.88 -2.78
CA GLY A 263 5.98 19.62 -3.17
C GLY A 263 6.08 19.89 -4.66
N ASP A 264 7.07 20.70 -5.05
CA ASP A 264 7.29 21.06 -6.46
C ASP A 264 7.59 19.85 -7.35
N ASN A 265 8.23 18.83 -6.78
CA ASN A 265 8.53 17.60 -7.52
C ASN A 265 7.28 16.78 -7.80
N VAL A 266 6.27 16.83 -6.93
CA VAL A 266 4.94 16.22 -7.17
C VAL A 266 4.22 16.95 -8.31
N ASN A 267 4.20 18.28 -8.24
CA ASN A 267 3.59 19.11 -9.29
C ASN A 267 4.28 18.92 -10.65
N LEU A 268 5.60 18.66 -10.65
CA LEU A 268 6.31 18.37 -11.90
C LEU A 268 5.84 17.05 -12.52
N ALA A 269 5.67 15.98 -11.73
CA ALA A 269 5.16 14.71 -12.24
C ALA A 269 3.76 14.86 -12.87
N ALA A 270 2.84 15.59 -12.22
CA ALA A 270 1.52 15.90 -12.76
C ALA A 270 1.61 16.65 -14.11
N ARG A 271 2.52 17.62 -14.22
CA ARG A 271 2.71 18.35 -15.47
C ARG A 271 3.32 17.51 -16.59
N LEU A 272 4.18 16.54 -16.26
CA LEU A 272 4.73 15.60 -17.23
C LEU A 272 3.66 14.67 -17.80
N GLU A 273 2.68 14.27 -16.99
CA GLU A 273 1.51 13.54 -17.51
C GLU A 273 0.84 14.36 -18.64
N GLY A 274 0.43 15.60 -18.36
CA GLY A 274 -0.20 16.48 -19.36
C GLY A 274 0.69 16.80 -20.56
N ALA A 275 2.02 16.92 -20.35
CA ALA A 275 2.98 17.21 -21.40
C ALA A 275 3.07 16.12 -22.47
N ASN A 276 2.71 14.87 -22.17
CA ASN A 276 2.62 13.80 -23.14
C ASN A 276 1.75 14.17 -24.36
N LYS A 277 0.71 14.98 -24.16
CA LYS A 277 -0.18 15.46 -25.21
C LYS A 277 0.56 16.20 -26.33
N PHE A 278 1.55 17.03 -25.96
CA PHE A 278 2.28 17.87 -26.92
C PHE A 278 3.24 17.06 -27.79
N TYR A 279 3.82 16.00 -27.22
CA TYR A 279 4.76 15.11 -27.94
C TYR A 279 4.09 13.84 -28.47
N LYS A 280 2.78 13.68 -28.24
CA LYS A 280 2.01 12.47 -28.60
C LYS A 280 2.66 11.20 -28.05
N THR A 281 3.12 11.27 -26.79
CA THR A 281 3.72 10.17 -26.05
C THR A 281 2.76 9.68 -24.95
N TYR A 282 3.08 8.56 -24.32
CA TYR A 282 2.25 7.99 -23.25
C TYR A 282 2.94 7.95 -21.89
N THR A 283 4.27 7.94 -21.85
CA THR A 283 5.00 7.93 -20.56
C THR A 283 6.18 8.86 -20.63
N MET A 284 6.18 9.86 -19.73
CA MET A 284 7.21 10.89 -19.66
C MET A 284 7.86 10.92 -18.28
N ILE A 285 9.18 11.03 -18.26
CA ILE A 285 9.97 11.14 -17.03
C ILE A 285 10.87 12.38 -17.07
N ALA A 286 11.16 12.91 -15.87
CA ALA A 286 12.12 14.01 -15.73
C ALA A 286 13.57 13.51 -15.63
N GLU A 287 14.56 14.43 -15.80
CA GLU A 287 15.99 14.14 -15.75
C GLU A 287 16.40 13.46 -14.45
N ASN A 288 15.85 13.85 -13.30
CA ASN A 288 16.20 13.24 -12.01
C ASN A 288 15.78 11.76 -11.96
N THR A 289 14.59 11.44 -12.44
CA THR A 289 14.13 10.05 -12.53
C THR A 289 14.99 9.24 -13.48
N TYR A 290 15.35 9.82 -14.65
CA TYR A 290 16.24 9.17 -15.59
C TYR A 290 17.59 8.82 -14.95
N LYS A 291 18.25 9.78 -14.28
CA LYS A 291 19.57 9.57 -13.63
C LYS A 291 19.54 8.47 -12.56
N LEU A 292 18.43 8.31 -11.85
CA LEU A 292 18.29 7.29 -10.81
C LEU A 292 17.93 5.90 -11.36
N ALA A 293 17.44 5.82 -12.59
CA ALA A 293 16.98 4.58 -13.21
C ALA A 293 17.73 4.21 -14.50
N GLU A 294 18.77 4.96 -14.93
CA GLU A 294 19.41 4.86 -16.25
C GLU A 294 19.98 3.48 -16.60
N ASP A 295 20.41 2.72 -15.58
CA ASP A 295 20.93 1.36 -15.76
C ASP A 295 19.82 0.33 -16.03
N SER A 296 18.55 0.71 -15.83
CA SER A 296 17.41 -0.20 -15.86
C SER A 296 16.42 0.08 -16.99
N ILE A 297 16.54 1.24 -17.67
CA ILE A 297 15.55 1.69 -18.67
C ILE A 297 16.22 2.20 -19.93
N ASP A 298 15.51 2.10 -21.06
CA ASP A 298 15.81 2.77 -22.31
C ASP A 298 14.84 3.93 -22.51
N VAL A 299 15.38 5.10 -22.86
CA VAL A 299 14.62 6.35 -23.00
C VAL A 299 14.97 7.07 -24.29
N ARG A 300 14.07 7.96 -24.72
CA ARG A 300 14.34 8.96 -25.75
C ARG A 300 14.33 10.36 -25.13
N TYR A 301 15.41 11.11 -25.27
CA TYR A 301 15.41 12.53 -24.94
C TYR A 301 14.35 13.26 -25.78
N LEU A 302 13.46 14.01 -25.13
CA LEU A 302 12.45 14.78 -25.82
C LEU A 302 12.85 16.25 -25.96
N ASP A 303 12.99 16.96 -24.84
CA ASP A 303 13.17 18.41 -24.87
C ASP A 303 13.74 18.95 -23.55
N VAL A 304 14.01 20.25 -23.54
CA VAL A 304 14.18 21.07 -22.33
C VAL A 304 12.96 21.96 -22.22
N VAL A 305 12.19 21.82 -21.15
CA VAL A 305 10.92 22.53 -20.99
C VAL A 305 10.93 23.40 -19.74
N ARG A 306 10.36 24.58 -19.86
CA ARG A 306 10.05 25.42 -18.71
C ARG A 306 8.58 25.23 -18.38
N VAL A 307 8.33 24.52 -17.26
CA VAL A 307 6.95 24.27 -16.80
C VAL A 307 6.42 25.50 -16.06
N VAL A 308 5.14 25.78 -16.21
CA VAL A 308 4.48 26.92 -15.57
C VAL A 308 4.78 26.95 -14.07
N GLY A 309 5.34 28.05 -13.56
CA GLY A 309 5.70 28.25 -12.15
C GLY A 309 7.08 27.71 -11.73
N LYS A 310 7.93 27.21 -12.68
CA LYS A 310 9.36 26.98 -12.45
C LYS A 310 10.19 27.84 -13.41
N ASN A 311 11.20 28.52 -12.86
CA ASN A 311 12.14 29.32 -13.67
C ASN A 311 13.24 28.44 -14.29
N GLU A 312 13.58 27.33 -13.63
CA GLU A 312 14.61 26.43 -14.11
C GLU A 312 14.06 25.44 -15.14
N PRO A 313 14.69 25.36 -16.33
CA PRO A 313 14.28 24.39 -17.34
C PRO A 313 14.62 22.97 -16.90
N VAL A 314 13.76 22.03 -17.26
CA VAL A 314 13.91 20.61 -16.92
C VAL A 314 14.01 19.79 -18.21
N LYS A 315 14.99 18.90 -18.31
CA LYS A 315 15.05 17.92 -19.39
C LYS A 315 14.03 16.84 -19.16
N ILE A 316 13.31 16.50 -20.23
CA ILE A 316 12.27 15.48 -20.25
C ILE A 316 12.60 14.38 -21.22
N TYR A 317 12.17 13.17 -20.87
CA TYR A 317 12.44 11.96 -21.63
C TYR A 317 11.16 11.15 -21.79
N GLN A 318 11.00 10.51 -22.94
CA GLN A 318 10.02 9.44 -23.12
C GLN A 318 10.62 8.14 -22.58
N LEU A 319 9.90 7.45 -21.71
CA LEU A 319 10.25 6.11 -21.26
C LEU A 319 9.78 5.11 -22.32
N LEU A 320 10.70 4.30 -22.87
CA LEU A 320 10.45 3.44 -24.02
C LEU A 320 10.37 1.95 -23.63
N ALA A 321 11.37 1.46 -22.93
CA ALA A 321 11.49 0.03 -22.64
C ALA A 321 12.33 -0.23 -21.39
N LYS A 322 12.28 -1.45 -20.90
CA LYS A 322 13.29 -1.99 -19.97
C LYS A 322 14.63 -2.06 -20.69
N LYS A 323 15.72 -1.92 -19.95
CA LYS A 323 17.09 -1.84 -20.52
C LYS A 323 17.38 -3.01 -21.46
N ASN A 324 17.91 -2.68 -22.63
CA ASN A 324 18.24 -3.62 -23.71
C ASN A 324 17.05 -4.43 -24.27
N GLN A 325 15.82 -3.97 -24.05
CA GLN A 325 14.61 -4.62 -24.59
C GLN A 325 13.91 -3.81 -25.68
N LEU A 326 14.59 -2.78 -26.19
CA LEU A 326 14.06 -1.94 -27.25
C LEU A 326 13.99 -2.74 -28.56
N ALA A 327 12.84 -2.68 -29.24
CA ALA A 327 12.68 -3.33 -30.56
C ALA A 327 13.68 -2.77 -31.58
N GLY A 328 14.21 -3.62 -32.45
CA GLY A 328 15.23 -3.22 -33.44
C GLY A 328 14.77 -2.09 -34.37
N SER A 329 13.50 -2.10 -34.83
CA SER A 329 12.94 -1.01 -35.62
C SER A 329 12.95 0.33 -34.88
N MET A 330 12.70 0.32 -33.57
CA MET A 330 12.74 1.54 -32.76
C MET A 330 14.18 2.05 -32.57
N GLN A 331 15.18 1.18 -32.58
CA GLN A 331 16.58 1.62 -32.52
C GLN A 331 16.94 2.46 -33.76
N GLU A 332 16.56 2.05 -34.95
CA GLU A 332 16.75 2.81 -36.18
C GLU A 332 15.98 4.14 -36.17
N VAL A 333 14.76 4.14 -35.65
CA VAL A 333 13.97 5.38 -35.44
C VAL A 333 14.73 6.35 -34.53
N LEU A 334 15.31 5.85 -33.41
CA LEU A 334 16.05 6.69 -32.47
C LEU A 334 17.33 7.26 -33.10
N GLU A 335 18.06 6.50 -33.93
CA GLU A 335 19.24 7.02 -34.63
C GLU A 335 18.90 8.21 -35.55
N HIS A 336 17.82 8.10 -36.31
CA HIS A 336 17.32 9.20 -37.14
C HIS A 336 16.82 10.36 -36.32
N TYR A 337 16.09 10.08 -35.21
CA TYR A 337 15.59 11.09 -34.30
C TYR A 337 16.72 11.89 -33.65
N GLU A 338 17.79 11.24 -33.16
CA GLU A 338 18.96 11.90 -32.56
C GLU A 338 19.68 12.81 -33.55
N LYS A 339 19.86 12.33 -34.81
CA LYS A 339 20.44 13.16 -35.90
C LYS A 339 19.55 14.39 -36.15
N GLY A 340 18.23 14.20 -36.18
CA GLY A 340 17.25 15.27 -36.33
C GLY A 340 17.32 16.28 -35.20
N MET A 341 17.39 15.81 -33.94
CA MET A 341 17.52 16.66 -32.76
C MET A 341 18.84 17.46 -32.75
N ASN A 342 19.91 16.85 -33.18
CA ASN A 342 21.21 17.57 -33.34
C ASN A 342 21.10 18.69 -34.37
N CYS A 343 20.46 18.44 -35.51
CA CYS A 343 20.24 19.47 -36.54
C CYS A 343 19.30 20.58 -36.00
N TYR A 344 18.22 20.21 -35.31
CA TYR A 344 17.27 21.15 -34.70
C TYR A 344 17.94 22.11 -33.71
N LYS A 345 18.75 21.58 -32.76
CA LYS A 345 19.49 22.38 -31.77
C LYS A 345 20.52 23.32 -32.44
N ASN A 346 21.03 22.98 -33.60
CA ASN A 346 21.94 23.82 -34.38
C ASN A 346 21.19 24.69 -35.40
N LEU A 347 19.90 24.90 -35.28
CA LEU A 347 19.05 25.74 -36.15
C LEU A 347 19.04 25.31 -37.64
N LYS A 348 19.46 24.05 -37.93
CA LYS A 348 19.46 23.47 -39.28
C LYS A 348 18.10 22.78 -39.51
N PHE A 349 17.04 23.56 -39.56
CA PHE A 349 15.66 23.03 -39.58
C PHE A 349 15.33 22.16 -40.81
N LYS A 350 15.91 22.48 -41.98
CA LYS A 350 15.71 21.65 -43.19
C LYS A 350 16.34 20.26 -43.04
N ASP A 351 17.56 20.19 -42.50
CA ASP A 351 18.22 18.90 -42.27
C ASP A 351 17.58 18.13 -41.13
N ALA A 352 17.04 18.84 -40.12
CA ALA A 352 16.26 18.23 -39.06
C ALA A 352 14.99 17.55 -39.58
N ILE A 353 14.21 18.25 -40.43
CA ILE A 353 13.00 17.69 -41.08
C ILE A 353 13.35 16.40 -41.84
N MET A 354 14.41 16.43 -42.67
CA MET A 354 14.81 15.25 -43.43
C MET A 354 15.10 14.04 -42.55
N ASN A 355 15.79 14.25 -41.43
CA ASN A 355 16.09 13.15 -40.50
C ASN A 355 14.82 12.64 -39.78
N PHE A 356 13.95 13.53 -39.31
CA PHE A 356 12.68 13.11 -38.69
C PHE A 356 11.75 12.43 -39.68
N GLU A 357 11.69 12.87 -40.96
CA GLU A 357 10.94 12.20 -42.01
C GLU A 357 11.51 10.80 -42.33
N ASN A 358 12.83 10.61 -42.24
CA ASN A 358 13.42 9.27 -42.37
C ASN A 358 12.99 8.35 -41.22
N ALA A 359 12.93 8.85 -39.99
CA ALA A 359 12.35 8.12 -38.84
C ALA A 359 10.88 7.78 -39.07
N LEU A 360 10.08 8.72 -39.64
CA LEU A 360 8.67 8.53 -39.92
C LEU A 360 8.41 7.53 -41.06
N LYS A 361 9.39 7.23 -41.94
CA LYS A 361 9.27 6.13 -42.92
C LYS A 361 9.30 4.77 -42.23
N LEU A 362 9.95 4.64 -41.10
CA LEU A 362 10.02 3.41 -40.29
C LEU A 362 8.81 3.29 -39.37
N GLU A 363 8.44 4.41 -38.71
CA GLU A 363 7.31 4.50 -37.80
C GLU A 363 6.46 5.75 -38.10
N PRO A 364 5.44 5.62 -39.00
CA PRO A 364 4.67 6.76 -39.47
C PRO A 364 3.88 7.54 -38.42
N GLU A 365 3.57 6.90 -37.30
CA GLU A 365 2.81 7.51 -36.17
C GLU A 365 3.71 7.97 -35.01
N ASP A 366 5.05 8.00 -35.21
CA ASP A 366 5.96 8.47 -34.17
C ASP A 366 5.68 9.91 -33.77
N GLY A 367 5.08 10.08 -32.59
CA GLY A 367 4.61 11.36 -32.09
C GLY A 367 5.67 12.43 -31.96
N PRO A 368 6.84 12.16 -31.35
CA PRO A 368 7.93 13.10 -31.26
C PRO A 368 8.47 13.57 -32.61
N CYS A 369 8.67 12.66 -33.58
CA CYS A 369 9.09 13.04 -34.93
C CYS A 369 8.08 13.95 -35.62
N LEU A 370 6.79 13.63 -35.56
CA LEU A 370 5.71 14.48 -36.09
C LEU A 370 5.72 15.88 -35.44
N THR A 371 5.90 15.94 -34.14
CA THR A 371 5.95 17.19 -33.39
C THR A 371 7.12 18.06 -33.86
N TYR A 372 8.31 17.49 -33.98
CA TYR A 372 9.50 18.23 -34.40
C TYR A 372 9.47 18.61 -35.87
N VAL A 373 8.93 17.81 -36.77
CA VAL A 373 8.70 18.21 -38.18
C VAL A 373 7.83 19.46 -38.26
N ASN A 374 6.70 19.47 -37.52
CA ASN A 374 5.80 20.63 -37.49
C ASN A 374 6.49 21.87 -36.88
N ARG A 375 7.24 21.69 -35.79
CA ARG A 375 7.97 22.76 -35.12
C ARG A 375 9.09 23.34 -36.01
N CYS A 376 9.82 22.48 -36.72
CA CYS A 376 10.82 22.90 -37.70
C CYS A 376 10.19 23.69 -38.87
N LYS A 377 9.05 23.25 -39.39
CA LYS A 377 8.32 23.98 -40.45
C LYS A 377 7.91 25.37 -39.94
N MET A 378 7.37 25.46 -38.71
CA MET A 378 7.03 26.74 -38.10
C MET A 378 8.25 27.68 -37.98
N TYR A 379 9.42 27.14 -37.58
CA TYR A 379 10.65 27.95 -37.45
C TYR A 379 11.33 28.30 -38.78
N LEU A 380 11.00 27.62 -39.87
CA LEU A 380 11.41 28.05 -41.18
C LEU A 380 10.60 29.24 -41.68
N ASP A 381 9.30 29.30 -41.31
CA ASP A 381 8.41 30.43 -41.65
C ASP A 381 8.62 31.60 -40.72
N GLN A 382 8.80 31.34 -39.43
CA GLN A 382 9.03 32.32 -38.36
C GLN A 382 10.24 31.92 -37.53
N PRO A 383 11.44 32.35 -37.90
CA PRO A 383 12.67 31.96 -37.18
C PRO A 383 12.62 32.37 -35.70
N PRO A 384 13.16 31.53 -34.80
CA PRO A 384 13.24 31.88 -33.40
C PRO A 384 14.12 33.12 -33.18
N PRO A 385 13.94 33.85 -32.07
CA PRO A 385 14.77 35.01 -31.76
C PRO A 385 16.24 34.63 -31.65
N LYS A 386 17.17 35.61 -31.86
CA LYS A 386 18.62 35.38 -31.87
C LYS A 386 19.19 34.86 -30.55
N ASP A 387 18.50 35.14 -29.47
CA ASP A 387 18.79 34.73 -28.09
C ASP A 387 17.99 33.51 -27.65
N TRP A 388 17.46 32.75 -28.62
CA TRP A 388 16.68 31.53 -28.30
C TRP A 388 17.56 30.51 -27.57
N ASP A 389 17.14 30.15 -26.36
CA ASP A 389 17.82 29.20 -25.48
C ASP A 389 17.52 27.74 -25.78
N GLY A 390 16.72 27.44 -26.81
CA GLY A 390 16.31 26.09 -27.16
C GLY A 390 15.23 25.51 -26.26
N VAL A 391 14.74 26.27 -25.30
CA VAL A 391 13.73 25.84 -24.31
C VAL A 391 12.32 26.06 -24.88
N PHE A 392 11.49 25.05 -24.74
CA PHE A 392 10.08 25.16 -25.07
C PHE A 392 9.25 25.57 -23.83
N ASN A 393 8.51 26.66 -23.98
CA ASN A 393 7.65 27.15 -22.91
C ASN A 393 6.22 26.61 -23.10
N PHE A 394 5.73 25.85 -22.16
CA PHE A 394 4.31 25.48 -22.11
C PHE A 394 3.50 26.71 -21.69
N THR A 395 2.64 27.20 -22.56
CA THR A 395 1.74 28.35 -22.32
C THR A 395 0.41 27.94 -21.74
N GLU A 396 0.04 26.67 -21.86
CA GLU A 396 -1.20 26.11 -21.34
C GLU A 396 -0.90 25.10 -20.22
N LYS A 397 -1.79 25.03 -19.23
CA LYS A 397 -1.85 23.89 -18.32
C LYS A 397 -2.37 22.73 -19.15
N GLY A 398 -1.59 21.65 -19.28
CA GLY A 398 -1.93 20.44 -20.00
C GLY A 398 -3.22 19.78 -19.50
#